data_6fefa0666217fff8d61d1493709d9719
#
_entry.id   6fefa0666217fff8d61d1493709d9719
#
_cell.length_a   1.000
_cell.length_b   1.000
_cell.length_c   1.000
_cell.angle_alpha   90.00
_cell.angle_beta   90.00
_cell.angle_gamma   90.00
#
_symmetry.space_group_name_H-M   'P 1'
#
loop_
_entity.id
_entity.type
_entity.pdbx_description
1 polymer ?
#
loop_
_entity_poly.entity_id
_entity_poly.type
_entity_poly.pdbx_seq_one_letter_code
_entity_poly.pdbx_strand_id
1 'polypeptide(L)'
;EFNEIDAQLVDVNLILNFMGAVEQIEEWDPKKLGDLGKQFFKFQERVPKYYDQLYKKLQSQQIGYSGLKYREATQNLGHYMTSVQAFHFFVGFNALTKAEEVIFQELIAEGRATILWDLDKHFYKNPYHSAGHFIRNYIKEWAFLNQKFTSQFSNHFSKKKQIEIINVSKNLSQARTAAQIAINAYLKNPDNSIVIVLGDERLLHTILTSISSEGIPWNASMGYPLKNFRGVNVFLKIFELLKTNIDGSYILSKVNAITDEIYVMTLLEASGIPIKKIIKQRKLKRSANLSSKHVLGKSVIGDLIFMPFENSDSFIERMIALSEIIKKHLILNKFSSLEIYCIEQISVLWRNVLSINESKLVLEKLIDIELVFTKLLDNETLDLKGDPFRGVQIMGLLETRILDFDHVIVTHLNEGILPYGKTPFPWIPFDVRKKFGLNTFIEQDHLYAYHFFRLLQRPKRISLIYNDAAEGLFSGEKSRFLIQLEYFKRP
;
A
#
# COMPACT_ATOMS: atom_id res chain seq x y z
N GLU A 1 -10.06 11.97 0.18
CA GLU A 1 -10.07 13.39 0.50
C GLU A 1 -11.03 13.71 1.66
N PHE A 2 -12.31 13.28 1.67
CA PHE A 2 -13.24 13.52 2.78
C PHE A 2 -12.69 13.05 4.13
N ASN A 3 -12.06 11.86 4.13
CA ASN A 3 -11.42 11.31 5.32
C ASN A 3 -10.33 12.24 5.89
N GLU A 4 -9.57 12.89 5.02
CA GLU A 4 -8.51 13.81 5.42
C GLU A 4 -9.07 15.16 5.88
N ILE A 5 -10.05 15.71 5.16
CA ILE A 5 -10.75 16.94 5.51
C ILE A 5 -11.35 16.82 6.93
N ASP A 6 -11.98 15.69 7.22
CA ASP A 6 -12.58 15.43 8.51
C ASP A 6 -11.55 15.23 9.63
N ALA A 7 -10.49 14.45 9.37
CA ALA A 7 -9.41 14.23 10.33
C ALA A 7 -8.65 15.53 10.67
N GLN A 8 -8.53 16.45 9.69
CA GLN A 8 -7.91 17.77 9.89
C GLN A 8 -8.89 18.82 10.39
N LEU A 9 -10.15 18.46 10.69
CA LEU A 9 -11.21 19.35 11.18
C LEU A 9 -11.44 20.58 10.28
N VAL A 10 -11.12 20.48 8.99
CA VAL A 10 -11.34 21.56 8.03
C VAL A 10 -12.84 21.75 7.80
N ASP A 11 -13.27 23.00 7.64
CA ASP A 11 -14.64 23.30 7.21
C ASP A 11 -14.87 22.79 5.78
N VAL A 12 -15.73 21.76 5.68
CA VAL A 12 -15.99 21.05 4.43
C VAL A 12 -16.61 21.96 3.38
N ASN A 13 -17.59 22.79 3.80
CA ASN A 13 -18.26 23.68 2.88
C ASN A 13 -17.31 24.78 2.38
N LEU A 14 -16.47 25.28 3.27
CA LEU A 14 -15.53 26.34 2.91
C LEU A 14 -14.48 25.86 1.91
N ILE A 15 -13.86 24.70 2.14
CA ILE A 15 -12.84 24.16 1.22
C ILE A 15 -13.42 23.72 -0.13
N LEU A 16 -14.59 23.05 -0.13
CA LEU A 16 -15.18 22.55 -1.36
C LEU A 16 -15.74 23.67 -2.22
N ASN A 17 -16.34 24.70 -1.61
CA ASN A 17 -16.80 25.89 -2.31
C ASN A 17 -15.61 26.73 -2.81
N PHE A 18 -14.51 26.82 -2.04
CA PHE A 18 -13.30 27.51 -2.47
C PHE A 18 -12.68 26.86 -3.69
N MET A 19 -12.64 25.51 -3.76
CA MET A 19 -12.17 24.79 -4.93
C MET A 19 -13.01 25.12 -6.17
N GLY A 20 -14.33 25.12 -6.06
CA GLY A 20 -15.21 25.52 -7.17
C GLY A 20 -15.03 26.97 -7.62
N ALA A 21 -14.64 27.89 -6.72
CA ALA A 21 -14.42 29.29 -7.04
C ALA A 21 -13.04 29.57 -7.66
N VAL A 22 -11.97 28.92 -7.18
CA VAL A 22 -10.59 29.11 -7.71
C VAL A 22 -10.49 28.68 -9.15
N GLU A 23 -11.12 27.59 -9.52
CA GLU A 23 -11.14 27.10 -10.91
C GLU A 23 -11.91 28.04 -11.88
N GLN A 24 -12.78 28.91 -11.36
CA GLN A 24 -13.45 29.94 -12.17
C GLN A 24 -12.58 31.19 -12.41
N ILE A 25 -11.52 31.41 -11.62
CA ILE A 25 -10.69 32.62 -11.67
C ILE A 25 -9.41 32.43 -12.51
N GLU A 26 -8.86 31.22 -12.56
CA GLU A 26 -7.63 30.95 -13.31
C GLU A 26 -7.92 30.67 -14.81
N GLU A 27 -8.02 31.73 -15.63
CA GLU A 27 -7.97 31.75 -17.12
C GLU A 27 -8.77 30.65 -17.90
N TRP A 28 -9.65 29.92 -17.22
CA TRP A 28 -10.44 28.85 -17.79
C TRP A 28 -11.80 29.40 -18.25
N ASP A 29 -11.82 29.94 -19.47
CA ASP A 29 -13.08 30.30 -20.11
C ASP A 29 -13.94 29.05 -20.30
N PRO A 30 -15.10 28.90 -19.60
CA PRO A 30 -15.97 27.73 -19.74
C PRO A 30 -16.43 27.47 -21.18
N LYS A 31 -16.36 28.52 -22.06
CA LYS A 31 -16.69 28.40 -23.49
C LYS A 31 -15.59 27.74 -24.30
N LYS A 32 -14.33 27.72 -23.80
CA LYS A 32 -13.19 27.07 -24.46
C LYS A 32 -12.95 25.62 -24.00
N LEU A 33 -13.65 25.18 -22.95
CA LEU A 33 -13.53 23.82 -22.43
C LEU A 33 -14.34 22.84 -23.29
N GLY A 34 -13.71 21.77 -23.69
CA GLY A 34 -14.38 20.62 -24.29
C GLY A 34 -15.38 19.97 -23.31
N ASP A 35 -16.16 19.00 -23.79
CA ASP A 35 -17.22 18.36 -23.00
C ASP A 35 -16.73 17.71 -21.72
N LEU A 36 -15.51 17.19 -21.69
CA LEU A 36 -14.84 16.65 -20.50
C LEU A 36 -14.65 17.70 -19.39
N GLY A 37 -14.21 18.91 -19.76
CA GLY A 37 -14.04 20.00 -18.81
C GLY A 37 -15.38 20.45 -18.21
N LYS A 38 -16.44 20.56 -19.03
CA LYS A 38 -17.80 20.89 -18.55
C LYS A 38 -18.36 19.83 -17.60
N GLN A 39 -18.08 18.54 -17.85
CA GLN A 39 -18.48 17.45 -16.96
C GLN A 39 -17.72 17.51 -15.62
N PHE A 40 -16.43 17.83 -15.65
CA PHE A 40 -15.62 18.00 -14.46
C PHE A 40 -16.14 19.13 -13.55
N PHE A 41 -16.46 20.30 -14.10
CA PHE A 41 -17.07 21.40 -13.34
C PHE A 41 -18.42 21.02 -12.71
N LYS A 42 -19.30 20.37 -13.48
CA LYS A 42 -20.58 19.87 -12.96
C LYS A 42 -20.38 18.84 -11.82
N PHE A 43 -19.32 18.06 -11.90
CA PHE A 43 -18.96 17.15 -10.81
C PHE A 43 -18.54 17.93 -9.57
N GLN A 44 -17.63 18.90 -9.70
CA GLN A 44 -17.14 19.73 -8.61
C GLN A 44 -18.28 20.46 -7.85
N GLU A 45 -19.21 21.05 -8.56
CA GLU A 45 -20.39 21.69 -7.98
C GLU A 45 -21.29 20.74 -7.16
N ARG A 46 -21.22 19.44 -7.44
CA ARG A 46 -22.00 18.40 -6.75
C ARG A 46 -21.28 17.81 -5.54
N VAL A 47 -19.97 17.96 -5.45
CA VAL A 47 -19.17 17.32 -4.40
C VAL A 47 -19.63 17.71 -2.99
N PRO A 48 -19.97 19.00 -2.66
CA PRO A 48 -20.52 19.34 -1.36
C PRO A 48 -21.82 18.57 -1.04
N LYS A 49 -22.71 18.41 -2.03
CA LYS A 49 -23.96 17.65 -1.85
C LYS A 49 -23.70 16.17 -1.62
N TYR A 50 -22.68 15.60 -2.29
CA TYR A 50 -22.29 14.20 -2.07
C TYR A 50 -21.77 13.99 -0.65
N TYR A 51 -20.94 14.93 -0.14
CA TYR A 51 -20.49 14.89 1.24
C TYR A 51 -21.67 14.92 2.23
N ASP A 52 -22.59 15.87 2.09
CA ASP A 52 -23.75 16.00 2.97
C ASP A 52 -24.64 14.75 2.99
N GLN A 53 -24.89 14.18 1.80
CA GLN A 53 -25.68 12.96 1.69
C GLN A 53 -24.96 11.74 2.30
N LEU A 54 -23.66 11.62 2.05
CA LEU A 54 -22.84 10.59 2.65
C LEU A 54 -22.82 10.71 4.18
N TYR A 55 -22.56 11.90 4.69
CA TYR A 55 -22.54 12.18 6.12
C TYR A 55 -23.85 11.77 6.79
N LYS A 56 -25.00 12.26 6.27
CA LYS A 56 -26.33 11.92 6.80
C LYS A 56 -26.62 10.43 6.80
N LYS A 57 -26.25 9.74 5.71
CA LYS A 57 -26.44 8.30 5.58
C LYS A 57 -25.58 7.52 6.59
N LEU A 58 -24.32 7.88 6.73
CA LEU A 58 -23.40 7.23 7.67
C LEU A 58 -23.83 7.47 9.12
N GLN A 59 -24.22 8.70 9.44
CA GLN A 59 -24.73 9.07 10.77
C GLN A 59 -26.01 8.29 11.12
N SER A 60 -26.96 8.17 10.19
CA SER A 60 -28.19 7.39 10.42
C SER A 60 -27.95 5.90 10.69
N GLN A 61 -26.83 5.37 10.19
CA GLN A 61 -26.41 3.98 10.39
C GLN A 61 -25.44 3.80 11.57
N GLN A 62 -25.05 4.87 12.24
CA GLN A 62 -24.04 4.90 13.31
C GLN A 62 -22.69 4.29 12.88
N ILE A 63 -22.31 4.48 11.63
CA ILE A 63 -21.03 4.07 11.05
C ILE A 63 -20.29 5.28 10.48
N GLY A 64 -18.98 5.13 10.28
CA GLY A 64 -18.18 6.20 9.68
C GLY A 64 -16.79 5.73 9.28
N TYR A 65 -16.23 6.38 8.27
CA TYR A 65 -14.81 6.27 7.98
C TYR A 65 -13.97 6.97 9.06
N SER A 66 -12.68 6.69 9.09
CA SER A 66 -11.77 7.08 10.17
C SER A 66 -11.81 8.58 10.50
N GLY A 67 -11.65 9.45 9.50
CA GLY A 67 -11.67 10.90 9.70
C GLY A 67 -12.99 11.42 10.26
N LEU A 68 -14.13 10.88 9.79
CA LEU A 68 -15.43 11.22 10.32
C LEU A 68 -15.56 10.83 11.81
N LYS A 69 -15.07 9.65 12.17
CA LYS A 69 -15.04 9.20 13.58
C LYS A 69 -14.18 10.12 14.45
N TYR A 70 -13.04 10.59 13.94
CA TYR A 70 -12.20 11.55 14.64
C TYR A 70 -12.90 12.90 14.82
N ARG A 71 -13.57 13.42 13.79
CA ARG A 71 -14.36 14.66 13.89
C ARG A 71 -15.47 14.54 14.93
N GLU A 72 -16.26 13.47 14.90
CA GLU A 72 -17.31 13.20 15.87
C GLU A 72 -16.76 13.02 17.29
N ALA A 73 -15.61 12.34 17.42
CA ALA A 73 -14.96 12.18 18.73
C ALA A 73 -14.55 13.52 19.35
N THR A 74 -14.03 14.47 18.54
CA THR A 74 -13.69 15.81 19.05
C THR A 74 -14.93 16.59 19.48
N GLN A 75 -16.03 16.50 18.75
CA GLN A 75 -17.28 17.17 19.09
C GLN A 75 -17.92 16.62 20.38
N ASN A 76 -17.74 15.33 20.63
CA ASN A 76 -18.31 14.64 21.80
C ASN A 76 -17.30 14.43 22.94
N LEU A 77 -16.13 15.07 22.89
CA LEU A 77 -15.06 14.87 23.88
C LEU A 77 -15.48 15.28 25.30
N GLY A 78 -16.27 16.34 25.44
CA GLY A 78 -16.82 16.78 26.73
C GLY A 78 -17.71 15.72 27.39
N HIS A 79 -18.55 15.04 26.61
CA HIS A 79 -19.36 13.91 27.12
C HIS A 79 -18.48 12.73 27.54
N TYR A 80 -17.46 12.38 26.76
CA TYR A 80 -16.48 11.36 27.14
C TYR A 80 -15.80 11.69 28.46
N MET A 81 -15.33 12.93 28.63
CA MET A 81 -14.64 13.37 29.85
C MET A 81 -15.54 13.35 31.09
N THR A 82 -16.85 13.52 30.97
CA THR A 82 -17.78 13.43 32.10
C THR A 82 -18.14 11.96 32.41
N SER A 83 -18.24 11.10 31.42
CA SER A 83 -18.72 9.71 31.59
C SER A 83 -17.62 8.72 31.92
N VAL A 84 -16.37 8.96 31.51
CA VAL A 84 -15.25 8.01 31.67
C VAL A 84 -14.18 8.60 32.58
N GLN A 85 -13.84 7.93 33.68
CA GLN A 85 -12.81 8.34 34.65
C GLN A 85 -11.49 7.57 34.40
N ALA A 86 -10.92 7.73 33.19
CA ALA A 86 -9.66 7.07 32.82
C ALA A 86 -8.50 8.07 32.72
N PHE A 87 -7.29 7.62 33.08
CA PHE A 87 -6.04 8.34 32.78
C PHE A 87 -5.40 7.75 31.53
N HIS A 88 -4.91 8.58 30.62
CA HIS A 88 -4.42 8.19 29.30
C HIS A 88 -2.91 8.37 29.19
N PHE A 89 -2.25 7.38 28.57
CA PHE A 89 -0.85 7.45 28.19
C PHE A 89 -0.74 7.44 26.66
N PHE A 90 -0.35 8.56 26.07
CA PHE A 90 -0.08 8.65 24.64
C PHE A 90 1.40 8.36 24.39
N VAL A 91 1.72 7.24 23.74
CA VAL A 91 3.10 6.77 23.60
C VAL A 91 3.52 6.67 22.14
N GLY A 92 4.67 7.26 21.78
CA GLY A 92 5.32 7.11 20.48
C GLY A 92 4.58 7.76 19.31
N PHE A 93 3.71 8.71 19.56
CA PHE A 93 3.10 9.54 18.51
C PHE A 93 4.14 10.51 17.91
N ASN A 94 3.93 10.93 16.67
CA ASN A 94 4.78 11.91 15.99
C ASN A 94 3.94 12.92 15.21
N ALA A 95 3.54 12.61 13.98
CA ALA A 95 2.60 13.44 13.22
C ALA A 95 1.17 13.14 13.68
N LEU A 96 0.47 14.14 14.14
CA LEU A 96 -0.93 14.06 14.58
C LEU A 96 -1.82 14.74 13.56
N THR A 97 -3.03 14.23 13.40
CA THR A 97 -4.11 14.98 12.75
C THR A 97 -4.61 16.08 13.68
N LYS A 98 -5.29 17.08 13.14
CA LYS A 98 -5.82 18.16 13.97
C LYS A 98 -6.83 17.66 15.00
N ALA A 99 -7.62 16.65 14.66
CA ALA A 99 -8.53 16.00 15.58
C ALA A 99 -7.80 15.34 16.76
N GLU A 100 -6.71 14.59 16.47
CA GLU A 100 -5.87 13.98 17.51
C GLU A 100 -5.20 15.05 18.38
N GLU A 101 -4.72 16.15 17.79
CA GLU A 101 -4.15 17.26 18.56
C GLU A 101 -5.16 17.84 19.55
N VAL A 102 -6.40 18.08 19.12
CA VAL A 102 -7.46 18.62 20.00
C VAL A 102 -7.74 17.65 21.14
N ILE A 103 -7.93 16.35 20.83
CA ILE A 103 -8.20 15.33 21.85
C ILE A 103 -7.06 15.26 22.88
N PHE A 104 -5.80 15.27 22.42
CA PHE A 104 -4.63 15.17 23.30
C PHE A 104 -4.51 16.40 24.19
N GLN A 105 -4.64 17.60 23.61
CA GLN A 105 -4.53 18.85 24.34
C GLN A 105 -5.60 18.99 25.43
N GLU A 106 -6.86 18.71 25.13
CA GLU A 106 -7.96 18.75 26.08
C GLU A 106 -7.74 17.77 27.26
N LEU A 107 -7.40 16.52 26.96
CA LEU A 107 -7.15 15.52 28.01
C LEU A 107 -5.92 15.84 28.85
N ILE A 108 -4.87 16.44 28.29
CA ILE A 108 -3.68 16.88 29.02
C ILE A 108 -4.00 18.12 29.88
N ALA A 109 -4.78 19.06 29.36
CA ALA A 109 -5.20 20.26 30.07
C ALA A 109 -6.03 19.93 31.33
N GLU A 110 -6.91 18.93 31.23
CA GLU A 110 -7.71 18.42 32.35
C GLU A 110 -6.92 17.50 33.31
N GLY A 111 -5.61 17.36 33.09
CA GLY A 111 -4.75 16.50 33.94
C GLY A 111 -5.06 15.01 33.82
N ARG A 112 -5.73 14.57 32.74
CA ARG A 112 -6.21 13.21 32.52
C ARG A 112 -5.37 12.42 31.50
N ALA A 113 -4.31 13.04 30.98
CA ALA A 113 -3.41 12.38 30.05
C ALA A 113 -1.97 12.82 30.23
N THR A 114 -1.04 11.96 29.79
CA THR A 114 0.35 12.31 29.56
C THR A 114 0.81 11.81 28.22
N ILE A 115 1.81 12.46 27.64
CA ILE A 115 2.37 12.06 26.35
C ILE A 115 3.86 11.72 26.50
N LEU A 116 4.27 10.61 25.91
CA LEU A 116 5.64 10.12 25.92
C LEU A 116 6.18 10.10 24.49
N TRP A 117 7.06 11.07 24.19
CA TRP A 117 7.66 11.22 22.87
C TRP A 117 8.89 10.31 22.73
N ASP A 118 8.99 9.58 21.61
CA ASP A 118 10.19 8.80 21.28
C ASP A 118 11.06 9.57 20.27
N LEU A 119 11.81 10.53 20.78
CA LEU A 119 12.73 11.36 20.00
C LEU A 119 14.09 11.42 20.68
N ASP A 120 15.16 11.48 19.89
CA ASP A 120 16.52 11.68 20.40
C ASP A 120 16.85 13.18 20.52
N LYS A 121 17.65 13.53 21.55
CA LYS A 121 18.12 14.91 21.80
C LYS A 121 18.82 15.52 20.60
N HIS A 122 19.52 14.72 19.80
CA HIS A 122 20.19 15.18 18.59
C HIS A 122 19.22 15.83 17.61
N PHE A 123 18.10 15.17 17.34
CA PHE A 123 17.08 15.67 16.41
C PHE A 123 16.20 16.77 17.01
N TYR A 124 15.98 16.76 18.32
CA TYR A 124 15.26 17.81 19.00
C TYR A 124 16.01 19.13 19.00
N LYS A 125 17.32 19.09 19.33
CA LYS A 125 18.18 20.29 19.43
C LYS A 125 18.47 20.94 18.07
N ASN A 126 18.45 20.18 16.98
CA ASN A 126 18.67 20.73 15.66
C ASN A 126 17.34 21.28 15.08
N PRO A 127 17.18 22.62 14.98
CA PRO A 127 15.93 23.25 14.54
C PRO A 127 15.59 22.93 13.07
N TYR A 128 16.58 22.58 12.27
CA TYR A 128 16.43 22.32 10.85
C TYR A 128 16.22 20.84 10.50
N HIS A 129 16.43 19.93 11.45
CA HIS A 129 16.32 18.51 11.18
C HIS A 129 14.86 18.06 11.10
N SER A 130 14.47 17.48 9.95
CA SER A 130 13.10 17.06 9.65
C SER A 130 12.51 16.07 10.67
N ALA A 131 13.32 15.15 11.20
CA ALA A 131 12.86 14.14 12.16
C ALA A 131 12.29 14.71 13.48
N GLY A 132 12.72 15.92 13.88
CA GLY A 132 12.20 16.57 15.09
C GLY A 132 11.07 17.56 14.83
N HIS A 133 10.65 17.76 13.60
CA HIS A 133 9.77 18.84 13.18
C HIS A 133 8.47 18.91 14.00
N PHE A 134 7.67 17.87 13.98
CA PHE A 134 6.36 17.85 14.63
C PHE A 134 6.47 18.03 16.15
N ILE A 135 7.33 17.24 16.79
CA ILE A 135 7.47 17.28 18.25
C ILE A 135 8.00 18.64 18.75
N ARG A 136 8.92 19.29 18.00
CA ARG A 136 9.35 20.67 18.31
C ARG A 136 8.21 21.66 18.24
N ASN A 137 7.34 21.53 17.21
CA ASN A 137 6.18 22.41 17.04
C ASN A 137 5.18 22.21 18.18
N TYR A 138 4.84 20.97 18.53
CA TYR A 138 3.92 20.70 19.64
C TYR A 138 4.45 21.24 20.97
N ILE A 139 5.73 21.04 21.29
CA ILE A 139 6.33 21.56 22.53
C ILE A 139 6.32 23.10 22.55
N LYS A 140 6.46 23.74 21.40
CA LYS A 140 6.42 25.20 21.27
C LYS A 140 5.00 25.76 21.37
N GLU A 141 4.04 25.08 20.75
CA GLU A 141 2.67 25.62 20.53
C GLU A 141 1.70 25.21 21.63
N TRP A 142 1.87 24.01 22.24
CA TRP A 142 0.94 23.54 23.25
C TRP A 142 1.25 24.13 24.62
N ALA A 143 0.32 24.91 25.16
CA ALA A 143 0.53 25.68 26.42
C ALA A 143 0.85 24.80 27.65
N PHE A 144 0.42 23.52 27.63
CA PHE A 144 0.57 22.59 28.75
C PHE A 144 1.85 21.73 28.67
N LEU A 145 2.56 21.77 27.53
CA LEU A 145 3.85 21.11 27.36
C LEU A 145 4.95 22.06 27.80
N ASN A 146 5.37 21.94 29.03
CA ASN A 146 6.49 22.73 29.57
C ASN A 146 7.81 21.92 29.50
N GLN A 147 8.93 22.53 29.89
CA GLN A 147 10.30 21.98 29.79
C GLN A 147 10.49 20.58 30.41
N LYS A 148 9.60 20.08 31.25
CA LYS A 148 9.68 18.73 31.83
C LYS A 148 9.64 17.62 30.77
N PHE A 149 8.98 17.84 29.64
CA PHE A 149 8.91 16.83 28.57
C PHE A 149 10.22 16.63 27.80
N THR A 150 11.09 17.64 27.75
CA THR A 150 12.37 17.56 27.05
C THR A 150 13.39 16.69 27.80
N SER A 151 13.22 16.46 29.10
CA SER A 151 14.10 15.62 29.93
C SER A 151 13.97 14.12 29.57
N GLN A 152 12.89 13.74 28.90
CA GLN A 152 12.60 12.34 28.50
C GLN A 152 13.34 11.91 27.23
N PHE A 153 13.90 12.84 26.46
CA PHE A 153 14.56 12.52 25.21
C PHE A 153 15.87 11.76 25.43
N SER A 154 16.01 10.66 24.68
CA SER A 154 17.21 9.83 24.71
C SER A 154 18.41 10.53 24.03
N ASN A 155 19.60 9.95 24.22
CA ASN A 155 20.81 10.33 23.49
C ASN A 155 21.47 9.06 22.91
N HIS A 156 20.68 8.20 22.30
CA HIS A 156 21.15 6.94 21.76
C HIS A 156 21.74 7.08 20.36
N PHE A 157 21.30 8.08 19.60
CA PHE A 157 21.77 8.28 18.22
C PHE A 157 23.28 8.55 18.17
N SER A 158 23.80 9.30 19.14
CA SER A 158 25.26 9.63 19.26
C SER A 158 26.14 8.48 19.74
N LYS A 159 25.57 7.35 20.20
CA LYS A 159 26.36 6.19 20.63
C LYS A 159 27.02 5.52 19.42
N LYS A 160 28.23 4.90 19.68
CA LYS A 160 28.96 4.17 18.63
C LYS A 160 28.12 3.06 18.03
N LYS A 161 28.08 3.00 16.70
CA LYS A 161 27.33 2.03 15.90
C LYS A 161 28.19 1.54 14.74
N GLN A 162 27.95 0.31 14.30
CA GLN A 162 28.51 -0.18 13.06
C GLN A 162 27.50 0.11 11.93
N ILE A 163 27.86 1.00 11.02
CA ILE A 163 27.00 1.36 9.89
C ILE A 163 27.72 0.99 8.60
N GLU A 164 27.04 0.23 7.76
CA GLU A 164 27.51 -0.19 6.43
C GLU A 164 26.55 0.39 5.39
N ILE A 165 27.07 1.08 4.39
CA ILE A 165 26.30 1.56 3.21
C ILE A 165 26.71 0.66 2.05
N ILE A 166 25.74 -0.03 1.49
CA ILE A 166 25.95 -1.09 0.50
C ILE A 166 25.28 -0.67 -0.82
N ASN A 167 26.09 -0.58 -1.84
CA ASN A 167 25.64 -0.34 -3.20
C ASN A 167 25.42 -1.67 -3.91
N VAL A 168 24.26 -1.84 -4.54
CA VAL A 168 23.93 -3.02 -5.36
C VAL A 168 23.16 -2.61 -6.61
N SER A 169 23.43 -3.28 -7.70
CA SER A 169 22.68 -3.07 -8.94
C SER A 169 21.45 -3.99 -8.96
N LYS A 170 20.29 -3.43 -9.30
CA LYS A 170 18.99 -4.10 -9.48
C LYS A 170 18.30 -4.59 -8.19
N ASN A 171 16.99 -4.60 -8.27
CA ASN A 171 16.10 -4.95 -7.15
C ASN A 171 16.30 -6.38 -6.63
N LEU A 172 16.51 -7.35 -7.51
CA LEU A 172 16.75 -8.74 -7.12
C LEU A 172 18.01 -8.89 -6.27
N SER A 173 19.10 -8.18 -6.64
CA SER A 173 20.35 -8.18 -5.86
C SER A 173 20.16 -7.53 -4.49
N GLN A 174 19.38 -6.44 -4.40
CA GLN A 174 19.05 -5.84 -3.11
C GLN A 174 18.35 -6.83 -2.17
N ALA A 175 17.30 -7.50 -2.69
CA ALA A 175 16.55 -8.47 -1.91
C ALA A 175 17.41 -9.62 -1.40
N ARG A 176 18.25 -10.19 -2.27
CA ARG A 176 19.20 -11.27 -1.92
C ARG A 176 20.26 -10.81 -0.93
N THR A 177 20.83 -9.62 -1.13
CA THR A 177 21.83 -9.05 -0.21
C THR A 177 21.23 -8.82 1.17
N ALA A 178 20.04 -8.22 1.25
CA ALA A 178 19.34 -8.01 2.51
C ALA A 178 19.04 -9.33 3.23
N ALA A 179 18.52 -10.32 2.52
CA ALA A 179 18.28 -11.65 3.06
C ALA A 179 19.57 -12.31 3.56
N GLN A 180 20.65 -12.29 2.77
CA GLN A 180 21.93 -12.89 3.16
C GLN A 180 22.54 -12.24 4.40
N ILE A 181 22.45 -10.91 4.52
CA ILE A 181 22.91 -10.19 5.73
C ILE A 181 22.12 -10.64 6.95
N ALA A 182 20.78 -10.75 6.81
CA ALA A 182 19.91 -11.19 7.88
C ALA A 182 20.17 -12.65 8.28
N ILE A 183 20.31 -13.55 7.29
CA ILE A 183 20.68 -14.95 7.50
C ILE A 183 21.99 -15.09 8.26
N ASN A 184 23.04 -14.41 7.80
CA ASN A 184 24.35 -14.43 8.46
C ASN A 184 24.29 -13.88 9.89
N ALA A 185 23.50 -12.83 10.11
CA ALA A 185 23.32 -12.25 11.44
C ALA A 185 22.57 -13.20 12.39
N TYR A 186 21.51 -13.86 11.91
CA TYR A 186 20.73 -14.83 12.66
C TYR A 186 21.54 -16.07 13.02
N LEU A 187 22.25 -16.65 12.05
CA LEU A 187 23.09 -17.83 12.28
C LEU A 187 24.24 -17.56 13.26
N LYS A 188 24.75 -16.32 13.27
CA LYS A 188 25.78 -15.91 14.23
C LYS A 188 25.26 -15.76 15.66
N ASN A 189 24.07 -15.23 15.83
CA ASN A 189 23.39 -15.07 17.11
C ASN A 189 21.88 -15.01 16.92
N PRO A 190 21.16 -16.14 17.12
CA PRO A 190 19.71 -16.22 16.98
C PRO A 190 18.90 -15.35 17.95
N ASP A 191 19.52 -14.92 19.08
CA ASP A 191 18.87 -14.08 20.09
C ASP A 191 18.85 -12.60 19.71
N ASN A 192 19.60 -12.20 18.69
CA ASN A 192 19.57 -10.83 18.21
C ASN A 192 18.24 -10.54 17.51
N SER A 193 17.63 -9.42 17.85
CA SER A 193 16.49 -8.88 17.11
C SER A 193 16.96 -8.28 15.77
N ILE A 194 16.48 -8.86 14.67
CA ILE A 194 16.89 -8.48 13.30
C ILE A 194 15.68 -8.01 12.54
N VAL A 195 15.77 -6.86 11.87
CA VAL A 195 14.73 -6.36 10.99
C VAL A 195 15.26 -6.06 9.59
N ILE A 196 14.49 -6.47 8.57
CA ILE A 196 14.61 -5.99 7.20
C ILE A 196 13.48 -5.00 6.95
N VAL A 197 13.82 -3.76 6.70
CA VAL A 197 12.88 -2.70 6.36
C VAL A 197 12.83 -2.52 4.85
N LEU A 198 11.64 -2.68 4.29
CA LEU A 198 11.43 -2.56 2.86
C LEU A 198 11.07 -1.12 2.47
N GLY A 199 11.87 -0.52 1.60
CA GLY A 199 11.48 0.71 0.90
C GLY A 199 10.51 0.43 -0.26
N ASP A 200 10.50 -0.80 -0.76
CA ASP A 200 9.59 -1.26 -1.82
C ASP A 200 9.10 -2.68 -1.49
N GLU A 201 7.79 -2.81 -1.32
CA GLU A 201 7.12 -4.07 -0.96
C GLU A 201 7.30 -5.18 -2.01
N ARG A 202 7.62 -4.84 -3.24
CA ARG A 202 7.89 -5.81 -4.33
C ARG A 202 9.06 -6.74 -4.03
N LEU A 203 9.97 -6.35 -3.12
CA LEU A 203 11.08 -7.19 -2.69
C LEU A 203 10.66 -8.33 -1.73
N LEU A 204 9.49 -8.23 -1.10
CA LEU A 204 9.04 -9.14 -0.05
C LEU A 204 9.12 -10.61 -0.47
N HIS A 205 8.57 -10.95 -1.63
CA HIS A 205 8.56 -12.34 -2.12
C HIS A 205 9.96 -12.94 -2.24
N THR A 206 10.90 -12.20 -2.80
CA THR A 206 12.28 -12.66 -2.98
C THR A 206 13.01 -12.85 -1.64
N ILE A 207 12.79 -11.94 -0.71
CA ILE A 207 13.38 -12.01 0.64
C ILE A 207 12.82 -13.21 1.39
N LEU A 208 11.50 -13.38 1.41
CA LEU A 208 10.84 -14.52 2.05
C LEU A 208 11.33 -15.86 1.51
N THR A 209 11.41 -16.00 0.18
CA THR A 209 11.91 -17.21 -0.46
C THR A 209 13.36 -17.51 -0.05
N SER A 210 14.21 -16.49 0.01
CA SER A 210 15.63 -16.65 0.38
C SER A 210 15.80 -17.04 1.85
N ILE A 211 15.03 -16.45 2.77
CA ILE A 211 15.11 -16.77 4.21
C ILE A 211 14.50 -18.15 4.49
N SER A 212 13.37 -18.46 3.87
CA SER A 212 12.69 -19.74 4.05
C SER A 212 13.51 -20.92 3.55
N SER A 213 14.33 -20.75 2.51
CA SER A 213 15.21 -21.82 1.98
C SER A 213 16.26 -22.25 2.99
N GLU A 214 16.63 -21.38 3.94
CA GLU A 214 17.59 -21.67 5.01
C GLU A 214 16.93 -22.17 6.31
N GLY A 215 15.61 -22.34 6.32
CA GLY A 215 14.86 -22.80 7.48
C GLY A 215 14.82 -21.80 8.65
N ILE A 216 15.15 -20.54 8.40
CA ILE A 216 15.17 -19.50 9.44
C ILE A 216 13.74 -19.00 9.69
N PRO A 217 13.30 -18.89 10.96
CA PRO A 217 12.02 -18.28 11.29
C PRO A 217 11.95 -16.83 10.83
N TRP A 218 10.79 -16.43 10.34
CA TRP A 218 10.55 -15.06 9.91
C TRP A 218 9.11 -14.64 10.24
N ASN A 219 8.91 -13.33 10.29
CA ASN A 219 7.60 -12.70 10.37
C ASN A 219 7.56 -11.50 9.43
N ALA A 220 6.48 -11.35 8.69
CA ALA A 220 6.23 -10.17 7.88
C ALA A 220 4.99 -9.45 8.44
N SER A 221 5.17 -8.23 8.92
CA SER A 221 4.08 -7.40 9.47
C SER A 221 3.28 -6.71 8.38
N MET A 222 3.89 -6.49 7.22
CA MET A 222 3.22 -5.92 6.07
C MET A 222 2.39 -6.98 5.35
N GLY A 223 1.19 -6.60 4.92
CA GLY A 223 0.37 -7.45 4.06
C GLY A 223 1.06 -7.68 2.71
N TYR A 224 1.00 -8.89 2.20
CA TYR A 224 1.44 -9.17 0.85
C TYR A 224 0.38 -8.70 -0.15
N PRO A 225 0.64 -7.69 -1.01
CA PRO A 225 -0.37 -7.23 -1.96
C PRO A 225 -0.76 -8.34 -2.93
N LEU A 226 -2.02 -8.75 -2.92
CA LEU A 226 -2.50 -9.87 -3.73
C LEU A 226 -2.25 -9.66 -5.23
N LYS A 227 -2.25 -8.42 -5.70
CA LYS A 227 -1.91 -8.05 -7.08
C LYS A 227 -0.51 -8.46 -7.54
N ASN A 228 0.43 -8.63 -6.61
CA ASN A 228 1.79 -9.08 -6.92
C ASN A 228 1.89 -10.61 -7.10
N PHE A 229 0.84 -11.33 -6.76
CA PHE A 229 0.79 -12.77 -6.98
C PHE A 229 0.59 -13.10 -8.45
N ARG A 230 1.48 -13.95 -8.98
CA ARG A 230 1.49 -14.32 -10.40
C ARG A 230 0.15 -14.89 -10.91
N GLY A 231 -0.58 -15.62 -10.06
CA GLY A 231 -1.87 -16.21 -10.41
C GLY A 231 -2.95 -15.19 -10.78
N VAL A 232 -2.84 -13.94 -10.34
CA VAL A 232 -3.73 -12.84 -10.74
C VAL A 232 -3.68 -12.59 -12.24
N ASN A 233 -2.51 -12.76 -12.87
CA ASN A 233 -2.34 -12.56 -14.31
C ASN A 233 -3.24 -13.48 -15.15
N VAL A 234 -3.60 -14.65 -14.63
CA VAL A 234 -4.54 -15.55 -15.32
C VAL A 234 -5.87 -14.82 -15.56
N PHE A 235 -6.43 -14.19 -14.54
CA PHE A 235 -7.72 -13.51 -14.61
C PHE A 235 -7.64 -12.22 -15.43
N LEU A 236 -6.58 -11.43 -15.27
CA LEU A 236 -6.36 -10.23 -16.06
C LEU A 236 -6.23 -10.56 -17.56
N LYS A 237 -5.51 -11.64 -17.90
CA LYS A 237 -5.37 -12.09 -19.30
C LYS A 237 -6.66 -12.69 -19.86
N ILE A 238 -7.56 -13.22 -19.04
CA ILE A 238 -8.90 -13.63 -19.48
C ILE A 238 -9.70 -12.40 -19.94
N PHE A 239 -9.71 -11.30 -19.19
CA PHE A 239 -10.32 -10.06 -19.65
C PHE A 239 -9.74 -9.59 -20.99
N GLU A 240 -8.42 -9.56 -21.11
CA GLU A 240 -7.73 -9.22 -22.34
C GLU A 240 -8.09 -10.13 -23.51
N LEU A 241 -8.22 -11.43 -23.25
CA LEU A 241 -8.62 -12.42 -24.25
C LEU A 241 -10.05 -12.17 -24.73
N LEU A 242 -10.98 -12.04 -23.80
CA LEU A 242 -12.42 -11.90 -24.09
C LEU A 242 -12.75 -10.59 -24.80
N LYS A 243 -12.01 -9.51 -24.55
CA LYS A 243 -12.13 -8.25 -25.30
C LYS A 243 -11.80 -8.38 -26.78
N THR A 244 -11.01 -9.39 -27.17
CA THR A 244 -10.62 -9.63 -28.56
C THR A 244 -11.54 -10.63 -29.27
N ASN A 245 -12.64 -11.03 -28.64
CA ASN A 245 -13.59 -11.96 -29.25
C ASN A 245 -14.34 -11.30 -30.42
N ILE A 246 -14.20 -11.89 -31.59
CA ILE A 246 -14.98 -11.56 -32.79
C ILE A 246 -15.58 -12.86 -33.32
N ASP A 247 -16.89 -13.00 -33.26
CA ASP A 247 -17.62 -14.18 -33.76
C ASP A 247 -17.05 -15.53 -33.26
N GLY A 248 -16.69 -15.59 -31.98
CA GLY A 248 -16.13 -16.78 -31.36
C GLY A 248 -14.67 -17.05 -31.76
N SER A 249 -13.95 -16.06 -32.25
CA SER A 249 -12.51 -16.15 -32.56
C SER A 249 -11.71 -15.15 -31.73
N TYR A 250 -10.51 -15.57 -31.30
CA TYR A 250 -9.59 -14.80 -30.47
C TYR A 250 -8.28 -14.53 -31.18
N ILE A 251 -7.65 -13.38 -30.91
CA ILE A 251 -6.31 -13.06 -31.42
C ILE A 251 -5.29 -14.05 -30.84
N LEU A 252 -4.50 -14.68 -31.71
CA LEU A 252 -3.56 -15.75 -31.33
C LEU A 252 -2.51 -15.29 -30.29
N SER A 253 -2.08 -14.02 -30.32
CA SER A 253 -1.15 -13.48 -29.32
C SER A 253 -1.76 -13.45 -27.92
N LYS A 254 -3.05 -13.15 -27.79
CA LYS A 254 -3.75 -13.16 -26.49
C LYS A 254 -4.00 -14.58 -25.99
N VAL A 255 -4.29 -15.52 -26.91
CA VAL A 255 -4.33 -16.96 -26.58
C VAL A 255 -3.00 -17.44 -26.07
N ASN A 256 -1.89 -17.09 -26.73
CA ASN A 256 -0.54 -17.43 -26.27
C ASN A 256 -0.28 -16.85 -24.86
N ALA A 257 -0.59 -15.57 -24.66
CA ALA A 257 -0.34 -14.89 -23.40
C ALA A 257 -0.98 -15.60 -22.19
N ILE A 258 -2.21 -16.11 -22.34
CA ILE A 258 -2.88 -16.83 -21.26
C ILE A 258 -2.40 -18.28 -21.13
N THR A 259 -2.13 -18.97 -22.23
CA THR A 259 -1.71 -20.37 -22.21
C THR A 259 -0.25 -20.55 -21.79
N ASP A 260 0.56 -19.50 -21.83
CA ASP A 260 1.92 -19.48 -21.29
C ASP A 260 1.95 -19.22 -19.75
N GLU A 261 0.81 -18.89 -19.14
CA GLU A 261 0.73 -18.84 -17.68
C GLU A 261 0.84 -20.27 -17.11
N ILE A 262 1.74 -20.44 -16.14
CA ILE A 262 2.09 -21.76 -15.63
C ILE A 262 0.89 -22.53 -15.10
N TYR A 263 -0.03 -21.84 -14.41
CA TYR A 263 -1.23 -22.46 -13.84
C TYR A 263 -2.21 -22.93 -14.93
N VAL A 264 -2.36 -22.15 -16.01
CA VAL A 264 -3.22 -22.50 -17.15
C VAL A 264 -2.56 -23.60 -17.99
N MET A 265 -1.27 -23.46 -18.26
CA MET A 265 -0.51 -24.43 -19.05
C MET A 265 -0.59 -25.82 -18.45
N THR A 266 -0.28 -25.94 -17.16
CA THR A 266 -0.27 -27.25 -16.47
C THR A 266 -1.67 -27.86 -16.37
N LEU A 267 -2.70 -27.03 -16.21
CA LEU A 267 -4.10 -27.47 -16.19
C LEU A 267 -4.58 -27.96 -17.56
N LEU A 268 -4.24 -27.27 -18.64
CA LEU A 268 -4.61 -27.68 -20.01
C LEU A 268 -3.89 -28.97 -20.40
N GLU A 269 -2.62 -29.11 -20.04
CA GLU A 269 -1.85 -30.35 -20.25
C GLU A 269 -2.46 -31.54 -19.50
N ALA A 270 -2.82 -31.34 -18.21
CA ALA A 270 -3.49 -32.35 -17.39
C ALA A 270 -4.89 -32.72 -17.93
N SER A 271 -5.56 -31.80 -18.63
CA SER A 271 -6.85 -32.04 -19.28
C SER A 271 -6.76 -32.65 -20.66
N GLY A 272 -5.55 -32.98 -21.15
CA GLY A 272 -5.34 -33.58 -22.45
C GLY A 272 -5.52 -32.64 -23.65
N ILE A 273 -5.54 -31.32 -23.44
CA ILE A 273 -5.65 -30.31 -24.51
C ILE A 273 -4.25 -29.96 -25.01
N PRO A 274 -3.87 -30.35 -26.24
CA PRO A 274 -2.55 -30.05 -26.78
C PRO A 274 -2.49 -28.62 -27.34
N ILE A 275 -2.76 -27.60 -26.45
CA ILE A 275 -2.92 -26.20 -26.87
C ILE A 275 -1.69 -25.66 -27.61
N LYS A 276 -0.48 -26.00 -27.18
CA LYS A 276 0.75 -25.59 -27.83
C LYS A 276 0.87 -26.15 -29.27
N LYS A 277 0.40 -27.38 -29.48
CA LYS A 277 0.35 -28.00 -30.83
C LYS A 277 -0.66 -27.28 -31.71
N ILE A 278 -1.84 -26.94 -31.16
CA ILE A 278 -2.88 -26.19 -31.87
C ILE A 278 -2.34 -24.82 -32.28
N ILE A 279 -1.72 -24.10 -31.37
CA ILE A 279 -1.12 -22.78 -31.62
C ILE A 279 -0.03 -22.85 -32.68
N LYS A 280 0.90 -23.85 -32.59
CA LYS A 280 1.96 -24.04 -33.57
C LYS A 280 1.42 -24.32 -34.97
N GLN A 281 0.40 -25.16 -35.10
CA GLN A 281 -0.28 -25.41 -36.36
C GLN A 281 -0.93 -24.16 -36.97
N ARG A 282 -1.51 -23.27 -36.13
CA ARG A 282 -2.11 -22.02 -36.60
C ARG A 282 -1.04 -21.01 -37.06
N LYS A 283 0.06 -20.90 -36.36
CA LYS A 283 1.21 -20.10 -36.80
C LYS A 283 1.74 -20.54 -38.15
N LEU A 284 1.87 -21.85 -38.36
CA LEU A 284 2.31 -22.39 -39.64
C LEU A 284 1.34 -22.08 -40.79
N LYS A 285 0.04 -22.03 -40.52
CA LYS A 285 -1.00 -21.64 -41.48
C LYS A 285 -1.15 -20.11 -41.65
N ARG A 286 -0.26 -19.31 -41.04
CA ARG A 286 -0.32 -17.83 -41.01
C ARG A 286 -1.66 -17.25 -40.50
N SER A 287 -2.37 -18.02 -39.69
CA SER A 287 -3.64 -17.54 -39.08
C SER A 287 -3.33 -16.65 -37.91
N ALA A 288 -3.92 -15.44 -37.92
CA ALA A 288 -3.81 -14.49 -36.79
C ALA A 288 -4.76 -14.84 -35.63
N ASN A 289 -5.78 -15.67 -35.89
CA ASN A 289 -6.87 -15.95 -34.94
C ASN A 289 -7.02 -17.44 -34.66
N LEU A 290 -7.50 -17.77 -33.45
CA LEU A 290 -7.95 -19.08 -33.03
C LEU A 290 -9.44 -19.06 -32.76
N SER A 291 -10.23 -19.91 -33.43
CA SER A 291 -11.64 -20.07 -33.12
C SER A 291 -11.82 -20.80 -31.79
N SER A 292 -12.71 -20.29 -30.93
CA SER A 292 -13.07 -20.91 -29.64
C SER A 292 -13.55 -22.37 -29.81
N LYS A 293 -14.21 -22.70 -30.91
CA LYS A 293 -14.65 -24.07 -31.27
C LYS A 293 -13.54 -25.12 -31.23
N HIS A 294 -12.26 -24.72 -31.29
CA HIS A 294 -11.12 -25.65 -31.20
C HIS A 294 -10.86 -26.13 -29.77
N VAL A 295 -11.32 -25.39 -28.76
CA VAL A 295 -11.05 -25.65 -27.33
C VAL A 295 -12.32 -25.84 -26.52
N LEU A 296 -13.46 -25.23 -26.93
CA LEU A 296 -14.75 -25.37 -26.24
C LEU A 296 -15.26 -26.81 -26.31
N GLY A 297 -15.84 -27.28 -25.22
CA GLY A 297 -16.41 -28.62 -25.10
C GLY A 297 -15.39 -29.77 -25.07
N LYS A 298 -14.07 -29.46 -25.10
CA LYS A 298 -13.00 -30.48 -25.01
C LYS A 298 -12.52 -30.68 -23.58
N SER A 299 -12.69 -29.67 -22.73
CA SER A 299 -12.46 -29.79 -21.29
C SER A 299 -13.17 -28.67 -20.55
N VAL A 300 -13.50 -28.92 -19.30
CA VAL A 300 -14.08 -27.91 -18.39
C VAL A 300 -13.19 -26.66 -18.33
N ILE A 301 -11.87 -26.81 -18.34
CA ILE A 301 -10.94 -25.67 -18.27
C ILE A 301 -10.96 -24.86 -19.56
N GLY A 302 -11.04 -25.52 -20.71
CA GLY A 302 -11.21 -24.86 -22.01
C GLY A 302 -12.47 -24.01 -22.04
N ASP A 303 -13.58 -24.54 -21.51
CA ASP A 303 -14.85 -23.82 -21.45
C ASP A 303 -14.77 -22.63 -20.49
N LEU A 304 -14.20 -22.80 -19.30
CA LEU A 304 -14.04 -21.72 -18.31
C LEU A 304 -13.23 -20.54 -18.85
N ILE A 305 -12.20 -20.79 -19.67
CA ILE A 305 -11.31 -19.75 -20.18
C ILE A 305 -11.79 -19.16 -21.50
N PHE A 306 -12.25 -19.99 -22.44
CA PHE A 306 -12.50 -19.59 -23.83
C PHE A 306 -13.97 -19.40 -24.21
N MET A 307 -14.92 -19.62 -23.28
CA MET A 307 -16.31 -19.30 -23.54
C MET A 307 -16.48 -17.77 -23.64
N PRO A 308 -17.14 -17.26 -24.70
CA PRO A 308 -17.42 -15.83 -24.83
C PRO A 308 -18.16 -15.27 -23.62
N PHE A 309 -18.08 -13.95 -23.45
CA PHE A 309 -18.86 -13.25 -22.44
C PHE A 309 -20.32 -13.19 -22.88
N GLU A 310 -21.22 -13.71 -22.07
CA GLU A 310 -22.66 -13.70 -22.32
C GLU A 310 -23.38 -12.75 -21.37
N ASN A 311 -23.15 -12.92 -20.07
CA ASN A 311 -23.69 -12.09 -19.00
C ASN A 311 -22.74 -12.11 -17.80
N SER A 312 -22.95 -11.17 -16.88
CA SER A 312 -22.05 -10.94 -15.74
C SER A 312 -22.05 -12.09 -14.74
N ASP A 313 -23.24 -12.60 -14.38
CA ASP A 313 -23.35 -13.67 -13.37
C ASP A 313 -22.63 -14.94 -13.82
N SER A 314 -22.93 -15.40 -15.03
CA SER A 314 -22.28 -16.57 -15.63
C SER A 314 -20.77 -16.39 -15.74
N PHE A 315 -20.29 -15.18 -16.09
CA PHE A 315 -18.85 -14.91 -16.15
C PHE A 315 -18.20 -14.94 -14.78
N ILE A 316 -18.78 -14.28 -13.77
CA ILE A 316 -18.24 -14.25 -12.40
C ILE A 316 -18.22 -15.66 -11.80
N GLU A 317 -19.28 -16.44 -11.95
CA GLU A 317 -19.35 -17.83 -11.52
C GLU A 317 -18.27 -18.71 -12.18
N ARG A 318 -17.99 -18.50 -13.48
CA ARG A 318 -16.89 -19.16 -14.18
C ARG A 318 -15.52 -18.82 -13.56
N MET A 319 -15.29 -17.57 -13.17
CA MET A 319 -14.04 -17.13 -12.55
C MET A 319 -13.87 -17.73 -11.15
N ILE A 320 -14.97 -17.86 -10.40
CA ILE A 320 -14.98 -18.57 -9.12
C ILE A 320 -14.62 -20.04 -9.35
N ALA A 321 -15.29 -20.71 -10.28
CA ALA A 321 -15.03 -22.12 -10.60
C ALA A 321 -13.59 -22.34 -11.08
N LEU A 322 -13.05 -21.46 -11.91
CA LEU A 322 -11.65 -21.52 -12.35
C LEU A 322 -10.67 -21.39 -11.19
N SER A 323 -10.90 -20.45 -10.28
CA SER A 323 -10.04 -20.27 -9.11
C SER A 323 -10.02 -21.51 -8.21
N GLU A 324 -11.18 -22.16 -7.99
CA GLU A 324 -11.26 -23.41 -7.21
C GLU A 324 -10.56 -24.60 -7.89
N ILE A 325 -10.63 -24.68 -9.23
CA ILE A 325 -9.90 -25.70 -9.98
C ILE A 325 -8.40 -25.47 -9.91
N ILE A 326 -7.95 -24.23 -10.07
CA ILE A 326 -6.54 -23.88 -9.91
C ILE A 326 -6.07 -24.26 -8.49
N LYS A 327 -6.84 -23.90 -7.45
CA LYS A 327 -6.53 -24.26 -6.06
C LYS A 327 -6.33 -25.75 -5.88
N LYS A 328 -7.26 -26.57 -6.37
CA LYS A 328 -7.16 -28.02 -6.31
C LYS A 328 -5.89 -28.54 -7.02
N HIS A 329 -5.58 -27.99 -8.18
CA HIS A 329 -4.39 -28.34 -8.94
C HIS A 329 -3.10 -28.01 -8.19
N LEU A 330 -3.04 -26.84 -7.53
CA LEU A 330 -1.88 -26.44 -6.72
C LEU A 330 -1.66 -27.38 -5.52
N ILE A 331 -2.73 -27.76 -4.84
CA ILE A 331 -2.68 -28.73 -3.72
C ILE A 331 -2.13 -30.08 -4.21
N LEU A 332 -2.68 -30.62 -5.31
CA LEU A 332 -2.27 -31.93 -5.86
C LEU A 332 -0.80 -31.95 -6.31
N ASN A 333 -0.30 -30.84 -6.83
CA ASN A 333 1.08 -30.73 -7.34
C ASN A 333 2.06 -30.15 -6.31
N LYS A 334 1.66 -30.05 -5.04
CA LYS A 334 2.50 -29.63 -3.90
C LYS A 334 3.15 -28.25 -4.10
N PHE A 335 2.39 -27.30 -4.65
CA PHE A 335 2.80 -25.89 -4.67
C PHE A 335 2.90 -25.32 -3.25
N SER A 336 3.53 -24.16 -3.12
CA SER A 336 3.71 -23.53 -1.81
C SER A 336 2.37 -23.17 -1.13
N SER A 337 2.32 -23.25 0.19
CA SER A 337 1.15 -22.84 0.97
C SER A 337 0.73 -21.38 0.72
N LEU A 338 1.70 -20.52 0.42
CA LEU A 338 1.44 -19.14 0.04
C LEU A 338 0.67 -19.03 -1.28
N GLU A 339 1.06 -19.80 -2.32
CA GLU A 339 0.36 -19.78 -3.60
C GLU A 339 -1.07 -20.31 -3.48
N ILE A 340 -1.27 -21.38 -2.68
CA ILE A 340 -2.59 -21.93 -2.40
C ILE A 340 -3.45 -20.91 -1.68
N TYR A 341 -2.90 -20.19 -0.68
CA TYR A 341 -3.60 -19.15 0.04
C TYR A 341 -3.94 -17.95 -0.87
N CYS A 342 -3.01 -17.51 -1.70
CA CYS A 342 -3.26 -16.44 -2.66
C CYS A 342 -4.42 -16.75 -3.62
N ILE A 343 -4.45 -17.95 -4.19
CA ILE A 343 -5.55 -18.33 -5.10
C ILE A 343 -6.89 -18.46 -4.39
N GLU A 344 -6.90 -18.87 -3.13
CA GLU A 344 -8.10 -18.88 -2.29
C GLU A 344 -8.65 -17.46 -2.10
N GLN A 345 -7.79 -16.50 -1.81
CA GLN A 345 -8.21 -15.10 -1.67
C GLN A 345 -8.73 -14.51 -3.00
N ILE A 346 -8.18 -14.91 -4.13
CA ILE A 346 -8.76 -14.55 -5.44
C ILE A 346 -10.18 -15.11 -5.58
N SER A 347 -10.44 -16.34 -5.12
CA SER A 347 -11.80 -16.90 -5.11
C SER A 347 -12.75 -16.09 -4.21
N VAL A 348 -12.29 -15.65 -3.04
CA VAL A 348 -13.06 -14.75 -2.15
C VAL A 348 -13.35 -13.41 -2.85
N LEU A 349 -12.35 -12.86 -3.54
CA LEU A 349 -12.48 -11.61 -4.26
C LEU A 349 -13.54 -11.69 -5.35
N TRP A 350 -13.60 -12.78 -6.11
CA TRP A 350 -14.65 -13.03 -7.09
C TRP A 350 -16.05 -13.16 -6.46
N ARG A 351 -16.16 -13.78 -5.28
CA ARG A 351 -17.44 -13.82 -4.54
C ARG A 351 -17.88 -12.43 -4.09
N ASN A 352 -16.92 -11.55 -3.72
CA ASN A 352 -17.23 -10.15 -3.41
C ASN A 352 -17.75 -9.41 -4.65
N VAL A 353 -17.17 -9.64 -5.85
CA VAL A 353 -17.67 -9.08 -7.11
C VAL A 353 -19.10 -9.58 -7.38
N LEU A 354 -19.39 -10.84 -7.15
CA LEU A 354 -20.73 -11.41 -7.28
C LEU A 354 -21.73 -10.72 -6.35
N SER A 355 -21.39 -10.59 -5.08
CA SER A 355 -22.22 -9.91 -4.08
C SER A 355 -22.50 -8.44 -4.42
N ILE A 356 -21.52 -7.73 -5.00
CA ILE A 356 -21.70 -6.37 -5.49
C ILE A 356 -22.71 -6.35 -6.65
N ASN A 357 -22.62 -7.30 -7.57
CA ASN A 357 -23.56 -7.42 -8.69
C ASN A 357 -24.98 -7.69 -8.22
N GLU A 358 -25.17 -8.59 -7.26
CA GLU A 358 -26.46 -8.91 -6.65
C GLU A 358 -27.07 -7.73 -5.86
N SER A 359 -26.26 -6.87 -5.26
CA SER A 359 -26.70 -5.75 -4.43
C SER A 359 -27.20 -4.52 -5.18
N LYS A 360 -27.63 -4.65 -6.45
CA LYS A 360 -28.19 -3.63 -7.37
C LYS A 360 -27.17 -2.74 -8.11
N LEU A 361 -25.89 -2.96 -7.97
CA LEU A 361 -24.90 -2.43 -8.90
C LEU A 361 -24.80 -3.41 -10.07
N VAL A 362 -25.70 -3.28 -11.04
CA VAL A 362 -25.73 -4.17 -12.20
C VAL A 362 -24.50 -3.91 -13.06
N LEU A 363 -23.58 -4.86 -13.04
CA LEU A 363 -22.38 -4.85 -13.88
C LEU A 363 -22.77 -5.45 -15.24
N GLU A 364 -23.15 -4.62 -16.21
CA GLU A 364 -23.69 -5.11 -17.49
C GLU A 364 -22.61 -5.56 -18.47
N LYS A 365 -21.44 -4.93 -18.42
CA LYS A 365 -20.37 -5.13 -19.39
C LYS A 365 -19.13 -5.76 -18.76
N LEU A 366 -18.39 -6.50 -19.57
CA LEU A 366 -17.12 -7.09 -19.16
C LEU A 366 -16.13 -6.05 -18.58
N ILE A 367 -16.15 -4.81 -19.11
CA ILE A 367 -15.28 -3.73 -18.63
C ILE A 367 -15.67 -3.25 -17.23
N ASP A 368 -16.95 -3.30 -16.87
CA ASP A 368 -17.43 -2.90 -15.55
C ASP A 368 -16.94 -3.91 -14.49
N ILE A 369 -17.02 -5.21 -14.81
CA ILE A 369 -16.53 -6.29 -13.96
C ILE A 369 -15.01 -6.18 -13.77
N GLU A 370 -14.27 -5.94 -14.86
CA GLU A 370 -12.81 -5.76 -14.81
C GLU A 370 -12.43 -4.58 -13.92
N LEU A 371 -13.14 -3.45 -14.03
CA LEU A 371 -12.89 -2.27 -13.22
C LEU A 371 -13.10 -2.56 -11.73
N VAL A 372 -14.22 -3.19 -11.38
CA VAL A 372 -14.54 -3.56 -10.00
C VAL A 372 -13.53 -4.56 -9.46
N PHE A 373 -13.25 -5.63 -10.22
CA PHE A 373 -12.26 -6.65 -9.83
C PHE A 373 -10.88 -6.03 -9.58
N THR A 374 -10.41 -5.16 -10.50
CA THR A 374 -9.10 -4.51 -10.38
C THR A 374 -9.05 -3.57 -9.16
N LYS A 375 -10.12 -2.81 -8.90
CA LYS A 375 -10.21 -1.92 -7.73
C LYS A 375 -10.20 -2.69 -6.40
N LEU A 376 -10.90 -3.81 -6.32
CA LEU A 376 -10.86 -4.68 -5.13
C LEU A 376 -9.46 -5.27 -4.97
N LEU A 377 -8.87 -5.78 -6.06
CA LEU A 377 -7.53 -6.36 -6.06
C LEU A 377 -6.44 -5.37 -5.64
N ASP A 378 -6.53 -4.10 -6.02
CA ASP A 378 -5.57 -3.07 -5.64
C ASP A 378 -5.52 -2.82 -4.13
N ASN A 379 -6.62 -3.05 -3.44
CA ASN A 379 -6.74 -2.85 -2.00
C ASN A 379 -6.58 -4.15 -1.19
N GLU A 380 -6.51 -5.32 -1.86
CA GLU A 380 -6.42 -6.60 -1.17
C GLU A 380 -4.98 -6.93 -0.79
N THR A 381 -4.77 -7.16 0.50
CA THR A 381 -3.49 -7.57 1.07
C THR A 381 -3.67 -8.84 1.89
N LEU A 382 -2.70 -9.73 1.80
CA LEU A 382 -2.70 -10.99 2.54
C LEU A 382 -1.87 -10.85 3.80
N ASP A 383 -2.45 -11.16 4.94
CA ASP A 383 -1.72 -11.23 6.19
C ASP A 383 -0.85 -12.49 6.22
N LEU A 384 0.45 -12.31 6.20
CA LEU A 384 1.41 -13.40 6.33
C LEU A 384 1.64 -13.70 7.80
N LYS A 385 1.06 -14.80 8.29
CA LYS A 385 1.23 -15.22 9.68
C LYS A 385 2.63 -15.78 9.91
N GLY A 386 3.44 -15.06 10.67
CA GLY A 386 4.74 -15.45 11.19
C GLY A 386 4.76 -15.38 12.72
N ASP A 387 5.94 -15.61 13.33
CA ASP A 387 6.14 -15.40 14.76
C ASP A 387 6.69 -13.99 14.99
N PRO A 388 5.92 -13.06 15.58
CA PRO A 388 6.35 -11.67 15.77
C PRO A 388 7.51 -11.52 16.76
N PHE A 389 7.84 -12.56 17.52
CA PHE A 389 8.88 -12.54 18.56
C PHE A 389 10.13 -13.34 18.19
N ARG A 390 10.15 -14.07 17.09
CA ARG A 390 11.27 -14.93 16.69
C ARG A 390 11.72 -14.69 15.26
N GLY A 391 13.00 -14.90 15.02
CA GLY A 391 13.59 -14.85 13.71
C GLY A 391 13.73 -13.44 13.13
N VAL A 392 13.73 -13.38 11.80
CA VAL A 392 13.90 -12.14 11.06
C VAL A 392 12.55 -11.45 10.89
N GLN A 393 12.44 -10.21 11.37
CA GLN A 393 11.26 -9.38 11.15
C GLN A 393 11.38 -8.66 9.80
N ILE A 394 10.32 -8.67 9.00
CA ILE A 394 10.26 -7.98 7.70
C ILE A 394 9.07 -7.02 7.74
N MET A 395 9.33 -5.73 7.52
CA MET A 395 8.29 -4.72 7.68
C MET A 395 8.56 -3.46 6.85
N GLY A 396 7.52 -2.66 6.64
CA GLY A 396 7.63 -1.32 6.10
C GLY A 396 8.21 -0.33 7.12
N LEU A 397 8.73 0.82 6.67
CA LEU A 397 9.32 1.81 7.56
C LEU A 397 8.34 2.31 8.62
N LEU A 398 7.07 2.57 8.25
CA LEU A 398 6.06 3.09 9.17
C LEU A 398 5.66 2.07 10.25
N GLU A 399 5.80 0.79 9.95
CA GLU A 399 5.49 -0.30 10.88
C GLU A 399 6.56 -0.49 11.96
N THR A 400 7.76 0.05 11.75
CA THR A 400 8.86 0.02 12.76
C THR A 400 8.63 0.96 13.93
N ARG A 401 7.48 1.64 13.96
CA ARG A 401 7.11 2.60 15.00
C ARG A 401 7.21 1.96 16.40
N ILE A 402 7.93 2.60 17.29
CA ILE A 402 8.17 2.19 18.69
C ILE A 402 8.96 0.88 18.84
N LEU A 403 9.34 0.21 17.77
CA LEU A 403 10.10 -1.02 17.82
C LEU A 403 11.60 -0.74 17.79
N ASP A 404 12.39 -1.53 18.54
CA ASP A 404 13.84 -1.46 18.59
C ASP A 404 14.44 -2.80 18.18
N PHE A 405 15.58 -2.74 17.48
CA PHE A 405 16.28 -3.91 16.96
C PHE A 405 17.78 -3.80 17.19
N ASP A 406 18.47 -4.93 17.34
CA ASP A 406 19.94 -4.98 17.41
C ASP A 406 20.61 -4.76 16.06
N HIS A 407 20.00 -5.31 15.00
CA HIS A 407 20.46 -5.14 13.63
C HIS A 407 19.32 -4.66 12.72
N VAL A 408 19.51 -3.52 12.11
CA VAL A 408 18.57 -2.91 11.16
C VAL A 408 19.16 -2.98 9.75
N ILE A 409 18.39 -3.55 8.80
CA ILE A 409 18.74 -3.66 7.39
C ILE A 409 17.67 -2.90 6.61
N VAL A 410 18.03 -1.82 5.92
CA VAL A 410 17.07 -1.01 5.13
C VAL A 410 17.40 -1.14 3.65
N THR A 411 16.37 -1.44 2.84
CA THR A 411 16.48 -1.57 1.38
C THR A 411 15.89 -0.37 0.66
N HIS A 412 16.23 -0.19 -0.61
CA HIS A 412 15.73 0.89 -1.47
C HIS A 412 15.90 2.29 -0.89
N LEU A 413 17.08 2.56 -0.30
CA LEU A 413 17.43 3.91 0.11
C LEU A 413 17.82 4.78 -1.10
N ASN A 414 16.86 4.91 -2.01
CA ASN A 414 16.94 5.71 -3.22
C ASN A 414 15.99 6.89 -3.15
N GLU A 415 16.40 8.01 -3.76
CA GLU A 415 15.55 9.19 -3.84
C GLU A 415 14.25 8.89 -4.63
N GLY A 416 13.13 9.33 -4.10
CA GLY A 416 11.80 9.04 -4.67
C GLY A 416 11.19 7.69 -4.29
N ILE A 417 11.95 6.80 -3.62
CA ILE A 417 11.44 5.53 -3.06
C ILE A 417 11.43 5.60 -1.54
N LEU A 418 12.57 5.92 -0.93
CA LEU A 418 12.66 6.17 0.51
C LEU A 418 13.59 7.37 0.77
N PRO A 419 13.05 8.57 1.05
CA PRO A 419 11.62 8.89 1.24
C PRO A 419 10.79 8.78 -0.06
N TYR A 420 9.49 8.52 0.13
CA TYR A 420 8.55 8.41 -0.98
C TYR A 420 8.48 9.71 -1.77
N GLY A 421 8.47 9.63 -3.08
CA GLY A 421 8.37 10.80 -3.96
C GLY A 421 7.00 11.47 -3.89
N LYS A 422 6.90 12.63 -4.54
CA LYS A 422 5.63 13.37 -4.64
C LYS A 422 4.56 12.50 -5.28
N THR A 423 3.40 12.37 -4.64
CA THR A 423 2.21 11.76 -5.26
C THR A 423 1.77 12.64 -6.43
N PRO A 424 1.66 12.09 -7.65
CA PRO A 424 1.18 12.88 -8.78
C PRO A 424 -0.31 13.22 -8.58
N PHE A 425 -0.65 14.49 -8.77
CA PHE A 425 -2.01 15.01 -8.91
C PHE A 425 -3.00 14.67 -7.79
N PRO A 426 -2.83 15.22 -6.57
CA PRO A 426 -3.91 15.19 -5.59
C PRO A 426 -5.11 15.98 -6.13
N TRP A 427 -6.33 15.48 -5.87
CA TRP A 427 -7.57 16.16 -6.27
C TRP A 427 -7.68 17.57 -5.67
N ILE A 428 -7.23 17.77 -4.42
CA ILE A 428 -7.09 19.09 -3.81
C ILE A 428 -5.69 19.63 -4.12
N PRO A 429 -5.55 20.75 -4.87
CA PRO A 429 -4.28 21.34 -5.22
C PRO A 429 -3.42 21.71 -4.01
N PHE A 430 -2.10 21.74 -4.19
CA PHE A 430 -1.12 22.02 -3.13
C PHE A 430 -1.40 23.34 -2.39
N ASP A 431 -1.70 24.42 -3.11
CA ASP A 431 -1.94 25.74 -2.51
C ASP A 431 -3.23 25.77 -1.67
N VAL A 432 -4.26 25.05 -2.12
CA VAL A 432 -5.50 24.87 -1.35
C VAL A 432 -5.23 24.04 -0.10
N ARG A 433 -4.51 22.92 -0.23
CA ARG A 433 -4.10 22.11 0.93
C ARG A 433 -3.37 22.94 1.98
N LYS A 434 -2.38 23.71 1.55
CA LYS A 434 -1.60 24.59 2.42
C LYS A 434 -2.47 25.66 3.10
N LYS A 435 -3.37 26.29 2.34
CA LYS A 435 -4.28 27.33 2.85
C LYS A 435 -5.22 26.81 3.93
N PHE A 436 -5.72 25.58 3.77
CA PHE A 436 -6.68 24.97 4.70
C PHE A 436 -6.05 24.04 5.74
N GLY A 437 -4.72 23.95 5.80
CA GLY A 437 -4.03 23.13 6.80
C GLY A 437 -4.13 21.61 6.57
N LEU A 438 -4.39 21.19 5.34
CA LEU A 438 -4.29 19.79 4.95
C LEU A 438 -2.82 19.41 4.77
N ASN A 439 -2.50 18.15 5.03
CA ASN A 439 -1.14 17.64 4.85
C ASN A 439 -0.67 17.75 3.39
N THR A 440 0.59 18.15 3.22
CA THR A 440 1.27 18.23 1.93
C THR A 440 2.39 17.20 1.86
N PHE A 441 3.12 17.15 0.74
CA PHE A 441 4.31 16.29 0.63
C PHE A 441 5.42 16.71 1.62
N ILE A 442 5.41 17.95 2.14
CA ILE A 442 6.39 18.44 3.12
C ILE A 442 6.20 17.73 4.46
N GLU A 443 4.97 17.66 4.96
CA GLU A 443 4.62 16.96 6.20
C GLU A 443 4.91 15.45 6.05
N GLN A 444 4.68 14.91 4.86
CA GLN A 444 5.00 13.52 4.54
C GLN A 444 6.52 13.25 4.63
N ASP A 445 7.34 14.13 4.06
CA ASP A 445 8.80 14.03 4.16
C ASP A 445 9.28 14.07 5.63
N HIS A 446 8.69 14.94 6.46
CA HIS A 446 9.00 15.01 7.88
C HIS A 446 8.61 13.72 8.63
N LEU A 447 7.48 13.11 8.27
CA LEU A 447 7.02 11.84 8.82
C LEU A 447 8.01 10.69 8.51
N TYR A 448 8.40 10.55 7.23
CA TYR A 448 9.38 9.55 6.82
C TYR A 448 10.75 9.77 7.48
N ALA A 449 11.20 11.02 7.56
CA ALA A 449 12.45 11.36 8.25
C ALA A 449 12.41 10.95 9.73
N TYR A 450 11.31 11.23 10.43
CA TYR A 450 11.16 10.80 11.83
C TYR A 450 11.31 9.28 11.97
N HIS A 451 10.54 8.50 11.21
CA HIS A 451 10.57 7.04 11.32
C HIS A 451 11.95 6.47 10.96
N PHE A 452 12.58 6.97 9.90
CA PHE A 452 13.91 6.54 9.50
C PHE A 452 14.96 6.82 10.57
N PHE A 453 15.08 8.06 11.03
CA PHE A 453 16.10 8.43 12.02
C PHE A 453 15.80 7.88 13.40
N ARG A 454 14.51 7.72 13.76
CA ARG A 454 14.12 7.04 15.00
C ARG A 454 14.57 5.57 15.00
N LEU A 455 14.36 4.86 13.91
CA LEU A 455 14.79 3.47 13.76
C LEU A 455 16.31 3.30 13.95
N LEU A 456 17.11 4.30 13.55
CA LEU A 456 18.57 4.26 13.68
C LEU A 456 19.10 4.69 15.06
N GLN A 457 18.26 5.05 16.03
CA GLN A 457 18.73 5.54 17.33
C GLN A 457 19.41 4.46 18.16
N ARG A 458 18.86 3.26 18.25
CA ARG A 458 19.24 2.23 19.23
C ARG A 458 20.01 1.03 18.68
N PRO A 459 19.96 0.68 17.38
CA PRO A 459 20.65 -0.50 16.87
C PRO A 459 22.16 -0.42 17.04
N LYS A 460 22.80 -1.58 17.23
CA LYS A 460 24.26 -1.74 17.26
C LYS A 460 24.83 -1.84 15.84
N ARG A 461 24.09 -2.50 14.94
CA ARG A 461 24.47 -2.68 13.53
C ARG A 461 23.38 -2.13 12.61
N ILE A 462 23.81 -1.48 11.55
CA ILE A 462 22.94 -0.86 10.57
C ILE A 462 23.50 -1.15 9.18
N SER A 463 22.73 -1.79 8.31
CA SER A 463 23.08 -2.05 6.91
C SER A 463 22.09 -1.31 6.01
N LEU A 464 22.57 -0.34 5.26
CA LEU A 464 21.80 0.56 4.42
C LEU A 464 22.07 0.24 2.95
N ILE A 465 21.06 -0.25 2.24
CA ILE A 465 21.21 -0.76 0.87
C ILE A 465 20.48 0.18 -0.11
N TYR A 466 21.19 0.57 -1.16
CA TYR A 466 20.60 1.35 -2.26
C TYR A 466 20.96 0.76 -3.62
N ASN A 467 20.15 1.06 -4.64
CA ASN A 467 20.34 0.63 -6.02
C ASN A 467 21.00 1.77 -6.82
N ASP A 468 22.13 1.51 -7.48
CA ASP A 468 22.80 2.49 -8.34
C ASP A 468 22.42 2.37 -9.83
N ALA A 469 21.69 1.34 -10.19
CA ALA A 469 21.23 1.16 -11.56
C ALA A 469 20.03 2.06 -11.85
N ALA A 470 20.09 2.84 -12.92
CA ALA A 470 18.93 3.55 -13.41
C ALA A 470 17.90 2.55 -13.97
N GLU A 471 16.70 2.55 -13.40
CA GLU A 471 15.58 1.73 -13.86
C GLU A 471 14.38 2.63 -14.21
N GLY A 472 14.06 2.73 -15.48
CA GLY A 472 12.95 3.57 -15.97
C GLY A 472 13.15 5.05 -15.68
N LEU A 473 12.24 5.68 -14.94
CA LEU A 473 12.30 7.09 -14.55
C LEU A 473 13.14 7.35 -13.30
N PHE A 474 13.63 6.31 -12.61
CA PHE A 474 14.45 6.42 -11.40
C PHE A 474 15.92 6.48 -11.79
N SER A 475 16.61 7.52 -11.33
CA SER A 475 18.01 7.83 -11.68
C SER A 475 19.05 6.96 -10.96
N GLY A 476 18.65 6.10 -10.04
CA GLY A 476 19.57 5.35 -9.17
C GLY A 476 20.27 6.24 -8.12
N GLU A 477 19.76 7.43 -7.85
CA GLU A 477 20.34 8.37 -6.89
C GLU A 477 20.16 7.88 -5.45
N LYS A 478 21.18 8.14 -4.62
CA LYS A 478 21.12 7.92 -3.18
C LYS A 478 19.99 8.73 -2.55
N SER A 479 19.28 8.13 -1.61
CA SER A 479 18.33 8.83 -0.75
C SER A 479 18.99 10.03 -0.05
N ARG A 480 18.26 11.14 0.05
CA ARG A 480 18.65 12.30 0.88
C ARG A 480 18.95 11.91 2.33
N PHE A 481 18.33 10.87 2.85
CA PHE A 481 18.61 10.35 4.19
C PHE A 481 20.01 9.75 4.32
N LEU A 482 20.49 9.04 3.28
CA LEU A 482 21.87 8.56 3.23
C LEU A 482 22.87 9.72 3.17
N ILE A 483 22.60 10.72 2.33
CA ILE A 483 23.43 11.91 2.18
C ILE A 483 23.54 12.65 3.52
N GLN A 484 22.42 12.81 4.24
CA GLN A 484 22.41 13.42 5.57
C GLN A 484 23.25 12.62 6.57
N LEU A 485 23.14 11.28 6.59
CA LEU A 485 23.97 10.43 7.47
C LEU A 485 25.46 10.52 7.15
N GLU A 486 25.84 10.55 5.86
CA GLU A 486 27.24 10.72 5.43
C GLU A 486 27.78 12.09 5.86
N TYR A 487 26.95 13.14 5.83
CA TYR A 487 27.33 14.48 6.30
C TYR A 487 27.52 14.54 7.81
N PHE A 488 26.65 13.92 8.61
CA PHE A 488 26.77 13.88 10.07
C PHE A 488 27.96 13.04 10.57
N LYS A 489 28.53 12.18 9.74
CA LYS A 489 29.71 11.36 10.07
C LYS A 489 31.05 12.05 9.79
N ARG A 490 31.05 13.20 9.13
CA ARG A 490 32.30 13.98 8.98
C ARG A 490 32.59 14.69 10.30
N PRO A 491 33.75 14.42 10.94
CA PRO A 491 34.13 15.06 12.18
C PRO A 491 34.25 16.57 12.04
#